data_7da1999ff2fa5f30e82b795537af0ba8
#
_entry.id   7da1999ff2fa5f30e82b795537af0ba8
#
_cell.length_a   1.000
_cell.length_b   1.000
_cell.length_c   1.000
_cell.angle_alpha   90.00
_cell.angle_beta   90.00
_cell.angle_gamma   90.00
#
_symmetry.space_group_name_H-M   'P 1'
#
loop_
_entity.id
_entity.type
_entity.pdbx_description
1 polymer ?
#
loop_
_entity_poly.entity_id
_entity_poly.type
_entity_poly.pdbx_seq_one_letter_code
_entity_poly.pdbx_strand_id
1 'polypeptide(L)'
;VNSRSVPVGNRRPLLGAVAELVNATNAFTPLTRHGYPAIGVFAFGWPTSENAPLVIAGSALGALRRALRGEYRSTSGRISLLLKVVSWVLLAVVHRRAVTSRPYFEDPLSEVLGPQFPPIPPRPGGVWATGRTRRRFVEKTVRYGPYRSNVADIWVRTDLPKDAKAPVLLQVPGGAWMIGMNRPQAYPLMSQLADHGWICVSIGYRISPKHAWPAHIVDVKRALAWVKANIGAYGGDPDAVYITGGSAGGHLSSLAALTPNDPAYQPGFEDADTSVAGAVPIYGRYDWITEGFPERRQFGSVLERLIVKLPFTDNRQLYLDASPITHVGPEAPPFFVLHGTHDTLIPVEEAREFVEKLRAVSQAPVIYAEIPYAQHAFDVFGSARGHYTASAVERFLDWARATRPE
;
A
#
# COMPACT_ATOMS: atom_id res chain seq x y z
N VAL A 1 54.56 13.79 38.66
CA VAL A 1 53.79 12.66 38.22
C VAL A 1 52.58 13.21 37.48
N ASN A 2 52.64 13.27 36.14
CA ASN A 2 51.55 13.73 35.31
C ASN A 2 50.51 12.59 35.18
N SER A 3 49.40 12.67 35.89
CA SER A 3 48.23 11.84 35.66
C SER A 3 47.59 12.27 34.34
N ARG A 4 47.91 11.58 33.25
CA ARG A 4 47.14 11.66 32.00
C ARG A 4 45.74 11.13 32.28
N SER A 5 44.77 12.01 32.42
CA SER A 5 43.35 11.66 32.41
C SER A 5 43.05 10.96 31.09
N VAL A 6 42.71 9.68 31.19
CA VAL A 6 42.19 8.92 30.04
C VAL A 6 40.90 9.62 29.58
N PRO A 7 40.81 10.11 28.33
CA PRO A 7 39.59 10.77 27.89
C PRO A 7 38.46 9.77 27.94
N VAL A 8 37.39 10.10 28.68
CA VAL A 8 36.14 9.37 28.68
C VAL A 8 35.66 9.28 27.22
N GLY A 9 35.83 8.12 26.60
CA GLY A 9 35.59 7.92 25.19
C GLY A 9 34.17 8.39 24.84
N ASN A 10 34.06 9.23 23.83
CA ASN A 10 32.79 9.74 23.35
C ASN A 10 31.87 8.56 22.97
N ARG A 11 30.89 8.21 23.82
CA ARG A 11 30.00 7.05 23.67
C ARG A 11 28.96 7.25 22.55
N ARG A 12 28.78 8.48 22.03
CA ARG A 12 27.81 8.83 20.98
C ARG A 12 27.94 8.00 19.68
N PRO A 13 29.16 7.72 19.15
CA PRO A 13 29.32 6.90 17.96
C PRO A 13 28.83 5.46 18.15
N LEU A 14 29.03 4.88 19.33
CA LEU A 14 28.62 3.51 19.65
C LEU A 14 27.09 3.41 19.74
N LEU A 15 26.43 4.36 20.42
CA LEU A 15 24.97 4.39 20.52
C LEU A 15 24.31 4.50 19.14
N GLY A 16 24.86 5.34 18.26
CA GLY A 16 24.36 5.46 16.88
C GLY A 16 24.52 4.16 16.09
N ALA A 17 25.63 3.44 16.26
CA ALA A 17 25.84 2.16 15.58
C ALA A 17 24.92 1.06 16.14
N VAL A 18 24.64 1.04 17.43
CA VAL A 18 23.68 0.13 18.06
C VAL A 18 22.27 0.40 17.51
N ALA A 19 21.82 1.66 17.47
CA ALA A 19 20.52 2.03 16.94
C ALA A 19 20.38 1.63 15.45
N GLU A 20 21.44 1.82 14.65
CA GLU A 20 21.48 1.40 13.27
C GLU A 20 21.38 -0.12 13.12
N LEU A 21 22.08 -0.90 13.95
CA LEU A 21 21.98 -2.36 13.94
C LEU A 21 20.58 -2.83 14.37
N VAL A 22 20.00 -2.25 15.40
CA VAL A 22 18.64 -2.58 15.84
C VAL A 22 17.64 -2.34 14.69
N ASN A 23 17.76 -1.21 13.99
CA ASN A 23 16.87 -0.92 12.87
C ASN A 23 17.15 -1.80 11.63
N ALA A 24 18.41 -2.13 11.34
CA ALA A 24 18.75 -3.09 10.27
C ALA A 24 18.21 -4.49 10.59
N THR A 25 18.29 -4.93 11.84
CA THR A 25 17.67 -6.18 12.31
C THR A 25 16.15 -6.13 12.17
N ASN A 26 15.53 -5.02 12.54
CA ASN A 26 14.10 -4.78 12.37
C ASN A 26 13.65 -4.86 10.89
N ALA A 27 14.43 -4.29 9.98
CA ALA A 27 14.18 -4.39 8.54
C ALA A 27 14.40 -5.81 7.99
N PHE A 28 15.34 -6.56 8.55
CA PHE A 28 15.63 -7.94 8.16
C PHE A 28 14.57 -8.93 8.66
N THR A 29 14.13 -8.77 9.91
CA THR A 29 13.02 -9.48 10.55
C THR A 29 12.37 -8.57 11.59
N PRO A 30 11.06 -8.36 11.54
CA PRO A 30 10.37 -7.47 12.48
C PRO A 30 10.61 -7.90 13.93
N LEU A 31 11.00 -6.95 14.78
CA LEU A 31 11.29 -7.19 16.20
C LEU A 31 10.06 -7.62 16.98
N THR A 32 8.88 -7.20 16.55
CA THR A 32 7.58 -7.70 17.02
C THR A 32 6.54 -7.52 15.92
N ARG A 33 5.52 -8.36 15.94
CA ARG A 33 4.34 -8.26 15.04
C ARG A 33 3.07 -7.97 15.82
N HIS A 34 3.17 -7.77 17.12
CA HIS A 34 2.03 -7.68 18.01
C HIS A 34 2.03 -6.40 18.82
N GLY A 35 0.87 -5.85 19.02
CA GLY A 35 0.64 -4.75 19.92
C GLY A 35 1.07 -3.37 19.40
N TYR A 36 0.93 -2.36 20.25
CA TYR A 36 1.34 -1.00 19.92
C TYR A 36 2.82 -0.86 19.50
N PRO A 37 3.79 -1.64 20.03
CA PRO A 37 5.17 -1.59 19.56
C PRO A 37 5.33 -1.94 18.08
N ALA A 38 4.42 -2.73 17.49
CA ALA A 38 4.45 -3.07 16.07
C ALA A 38 4.32 -1.83 15.15
N ILE A 39 3.65 -0.76 15.62
CA ILE A 39 3.58 0.52 14.91
C ILE A 39 4.98 1.16 14.82
N GLY A 40 5.75 1.14 15.89
CA GLY A 40 7.13 1.61 15.89
C GLY A 40 8.03 0.75 15.00
N VAL A 41 7.87 -0.57 15.07
CA VAL A 41 8.57 -1.54 14.22
C VAL A 41 8.29 -1.26 12.75
N PHE A 42 7.04 -1.01 12.37
CA PHE A 42 6.64 -0.57 11.03
C PHE A 42 7.31 0.78 10.67
N ALA A 43 7.13 1.80 11.49
CA ALA A 43 7.55 3.17 11.18
C ALA A 43 9.05 3.30 10.86
N PHE A 44 9.89 2.51 11.52
CA PHE A 44 11.34 2.48 11.28
C PHE A 44 11.76 1.39 10.27
N GLY A 45 11.12 0.23 10.29
CA GLY A 45 11.46 -0.91 9.44
C GLY A 45 11.08 -0.71 7.98
N TRP A 46 9.87 -0.21 7.71
CA TRP A 46 9.36 0.00 6.36
C TRP A 46 10.23 0.92 5.48
N PRO A 47 10.58 2.17 5.87
CA PRO A 47 11.43 3.01 5.04
C PRO A 47 12.83 2.42 4.85
N THR A 48 13.33 1.72 5.87
CA THR A 48 14.65 1.09 5.85
C THR A 48 14.69 -0.12 4.93
N SER A 49 13.65 -0.98 4.93
CA SER A 49 13.59 -2.16 4.08
C SER A 49 13.47 -1.77 2.60
N GLU A 50 12.65 -0.78 2.27
CA GLU A 50 12.40 -0.41 0.88
C GLU A 50 13.51 0.50 0.30
N ASN A 51 14.27 1.22 1.14
CA ASN A 51 15.35 2.10 0.71
C ASN A 51 16.74 1.64 1.22
N ALA A 52 16.93 0.35 1.47
CA ALA A 52 18.16 -0.20 2.05
C ALA A 52 19.46 0.27 1.38
N PRO A 53 19.59 0.37 0.03
CA PRO A 53 20.79 0.91 -0.61
C PRO A 53 21.10 2.36 -0.22
N LEU A 54 20.10 3.21 -0.08
CA LEU A 54 20.28 4.61 0.33
C LEU A 54 20.69 4.71 1.80
N VAL A 55 20.13 3.86 2.65
CA VAL A 55 20.51 3.77 4.08
C VAL A 55 21.96 3.32 4.21
N ILE A 56 22.38 2.28 3.47
CA ILE A 56 23.79 1.82 3.44
C ILE A 56 24.70 2.94 2.97
N ALA A 57 24.39 3.60 1.86
CA ALA A 57 25.22 4.67 1.30
C ALA A 57 25.39 5.85 2.28
N GLY A 58 24.32 6.30 2.91
CA GLY A 58 24.34 7.36 3.91
C GLY A 58 25.19 6.99 5.15
N SER A 59 25.01 5.76 5.65
CA SER A 59 25.79 5.24 6.79
C SER A 59 27.27 5.09 6.45
N ALA A 60 27.59 4.55 5.25
CA ALA A 60 28.96 4.37 4.79
C ALA A 60 29.68 5.73 4.62
N LEU A 61 29.02 6.74 4.07
CA LEU A 61 29.55 8.10 3.97
C LEU A 61 29.83 8.69 5.36
N GLY A 62 28.91 8.47 6.31
CA GLY A 62 29.10 8.86 7.70
C GLY A 62 30.28 8.15 8.36
N ALA A 63 30.45 6.86 8.10
CA ALA A 63 31.59 6.07 8.58
C ALA A 63 32.92 6.55 7.97
N LEU A 64 32.96 6.84 6.68
CA LEU A 64 34.15 7.39 6.02
C LEU A 64 34.59 8.72 6.66
N ARG A 65 33.65 9.64 6.87
CA ARG A 65 33.95 10.93 7.55
C ARG A 65 34.55 10.73 8.93
N ARG A 66 34.07 9.76 9.71
CA ARG A 66 34.58 9.41 11.03
C ARG A 66 35.99 8.75 10.96
N ALA A 67 36.21 7.90 9.96
CA ALA A 67 37.48 7.29 9.68
C ALA A 67 38.57 8.35 9.40
N LEU A 68 38.26 9.34 8.55
CA LEU A 68 39.16 10.46 8.25
C LEU A 68 39.49 11.31 9.48
N ARG A 69 38.60 11.37 10.47
CA ARG A 69 38.82 12.02 11.77
C ARG A 69 39.55 11.13 12.79
N GLY A 70 39.90 9.91 12.43
CA GLY A 70 40.59 8.96 13.32
C GLY A 70 39.74 8.41 14.46
N GLU A 71 38.40 8.56 14.40
CA GLU A 71 37.49 8.14 15.48
C GLU A 71 37.49 6.61 15.70
N TYR A 72 37.86 5.81 14.69
CA TYR A 72 37.93 4.34 14.77
C TYR A 72 39.27 3.80 15.34
N ARG A 73 40.14 4.64 15.84
CA ARG A 73 41.39 4.21 16.51
C ARG A 73 41.12 3.65 17.90
N SER A 74 40.07 4.09 18.57
CA SER A 74 39.66 3.62 19.90
C SER A 74 38.92 2.28 19.82
N THR A 75 38.90 1.50 20.91
CA THR A 75 38.15 0.23 21.00
C THR A 75 36.64 0.43 20.73
N SER A 76 36.04 1.45 21.34
CA SER A 76 34.64 1.80 21.11
C SER A 76 34.37 2.19 19.65
N GLY A 77 35.30 2.87 18.99
CA GLY A 77 35.23 3.20 17.58
C GLY A 77 35.24 1.93 16.69
N ARG A 78 36.17 1.00 16.95
CA ARG A 78 36.25 -0.28 16.22
C ARG A 78 35.00 -1.10 16.38
N ILE A 79 34.42 -1.19 17.58
CA ILE A 79 33.14 -1.85 17.84
C ILE A 79 32.03 -1.16 17.04
N SER A 80 31.96 0.18 17.05
CA SER A 80 30.98 0.94 16.27
C SER A 80 31.08 0.63 14.77
N LEU A 81 32.28 0.54 14.22
CA LEU A 81 32.47 0.19 12.81
C LEU A 81 32.01 -1.25 12.51
N LEU A 82 32.34 -2.20 13.40
CA LEU A 82 31.89 -3.59 13.25
C LEU A 82 30.38 -3.70 13.21
N LEU A 83 29.67 -3.02 14.15
CA LEU A 83 28.20 -3.01 14.21
C LEU A 83 27.60 -2.42 12.92
N LYS A 84 28.22 -1.37 12.35
CA LYS A 84 27.80 -0.79 11.08
C LYS A 84 27.98 -1.77 9.91
N VAL A 85 29.13 -2.45 9.84
CA VAL A 85 29.36 -3.47 8.79
C VAL A 85 28.32 -4.57 8.87
N VAL A 86 28.01 -5.06 10.08
CA VAL A 86 26.93 -6.04 10.26
C VAL A 86 25.58 -5.49 9.78
N SER A 87 25.26 -4.24 10.11
CA SER A 87 24.05 -3.58 9.63
C SER A 87 23.99 -3.51 8.11
N TRP A 88 25.09 -3.17 7.43
CA TRP A 88 25.15 -3.11 5.96
C TRP A 88 24.97 -4.49 5.32
N VAL A 89 25.52 -5.54 5.92
CA VAL A 89 25.32 -6.92 5.44
C VAL A 89 23.83 -7.30 5.55
N LEU A 90 23.19 -7.05 6.70
CA LEU A 90 21.76 -7.31 6.87
C LEU A 90 20.92 -6.55 5.84
N LEU A 91 21.18 -5.26 5.65
CA LEU A 91 20.48 -4.43 4.68
C LEU A 91 20.74 -4.84 3.22
N ALA A 92 21.94 -5.31 2.90
CA ALA A 92 22.24 -5.89 1.58
C ALA A 92 21.42 -7.16 1.32
N VAL A 93 21.22 -8.01 2.33
CA VAL A 93 20.33 -9.18 2.22
C VAL A 93 18.87 -8.73 2.07
N VAL A 94 18.41 -7.73 2.82
CA VAL A 94 17.06 -7.14 2.69
C VAL A 94 16.85 -6.63 1.25
N HIS A 95 17.81 -5.89 0.71
CA HIS A 95 17.75 -5.41 -0.68
C HIS A 95 17.71 -6.57 -1.70
N ARG A 96 18.57 -7.57 -1.51
CA ARG A 96 18.56 -8.78 -2.37
C ARG A 96 17.18 -9.46 -2.36
N ARG A 97 16.57 -9.67 -1.17
CA ARG A 97 15.21 -10.22 -1.03
C ARG A 97 14.18 -9.40 -1.80
N ALA A 98 14.29 -8.06 -1.78
CA ALA A 98 13.40 -7.20 -2.54
C ALA A 98 13.59 -7.34 -4.06
N VAL A 99 14.84 -7.33 -4.55
CA VAL A 99 15.13 -7.47 -5.99
C VAL A 99 14.77 -8.85 -6.53
N THR A 100 14.90 -9.90 -5.73
CA THR A 100 14.58 -11.28 -6.13
C THR A 100 13.11 -11.65 -5.88
N SER A 101 12.26 -10.72 -5.46
CA SER A 101 10.84 -11.01 -5.15
C SER A 101 9.94 -11.07 -6.39
N ARG A 102 10.43 -10.79 -7.60
CA ARG A 102 9.66 -10.82 -8.84
C ARG A 102 8.78 -12.07 -9.03
N PRO A 103 9.27 -13.32 -8.81
CA PRO A 103 8.46 -14.51 -9.02
C PRO A 103 7.17 -14.53 -8.19
N TYR A 104 7.19 -14.00 -6.96
CA TYR A 104 6.01 -13.96 -6.11
C TYR A 104 4.90 -13.04 -6.62
N PHE A 105 5.20 -12.13 -7.53
CA PHE A 105 4.21 -11.33 -8.26
C PHE A 105 3.83 -12.00 -9.59
N GLU A 106 4.82 -12.61 -10.26
CA GLU A 106 4.70 -13.16 -11.61
C GLU A 106 3.92 -14.48 -11.64
N ASP A 107 4.28 -15.43 -10.76
CA ASP A 107 3.78 -16.80 -10.84
C ASP A 107 2.25 -16.86 -10.66
N PRO A 108 1.64 -16.18 -9.65
CA PRO A 108 0.18 -16.20 -9.48
C PRO A 108 -0.58 -15.58 -10.66
N LEU A 109 0.01 -14.59 -11.32
CA LEU A 109 -0.58 -13.97 -12.51
C LEU A 109 -0.47 -14.91 -13.72
N SER A 110 0.68 -15.54 -13.91
CA SER A 110 0.94 -16.40 -15.07
C SER A 110 0.04 -17.64 -15.12
N GLU A 111 -0.39 -18.13 -13.95
CA GLU A 111 -1.35 -19.23 -13.84
C GLU A 111 -2.73 -18.90 -14.44
N VAL A 112 -3.12 -17.63 -14.44
CA VAL A 112 -4.47 -17.17 -14.82
C VAL A 112 -4.50 -16.41 -16.14
N LEU A 113 -3.51 -15.52 -16.38
CA LEU A 113 -3.60 -14.53 -17.47
C LEU A 113 -3.29 -15.07 -18.85
N GLY A 114 -2.48 -16.12 -18.95
CA GLY A 114 -2.03 -16.67 -20.23
C GLY A 114 -0.85 -15.90 -20.86
N PRO A 115 -0.28 -16.45 -21.95
CA PRO A 115 0.97 -15.99 -22.54
C PRO A 115 0.89 -14.67 -23.33
N GLN A 116 -0.32 -14.22 -23.69
CA GLN A 116 -0.53 -12.97 -24.44
C GLN A 116 -0.24 -11.71 -23.60
N PHE A 117 -0.22 -11.84 -22.30
CA PHE A 117 0.14 -10.72 -21.39
C PHE A 117 1.62 -10.81 -21.04
N PRO A 118 2.43 -9.79 -21.38
CA PRO A 118 3.88 -9.86 -21.21
C PRO A 118 4.27 -10.03 -19.74
N PRO A 119 5.34 -10.78 -19.46
CA PRO A 119 5.79 -10.98 -18.08
C PRO A 119 6.29 -9.67 -17.45
N ILE A 120 6.26 -9.63 -16.12
CA ILE A 120 6.81 -8.51 -15.35
C ILE A 120 8.28 -8.31 -15.72
N PRO A 121 8.75 -7.08 -15.96
CA PRO A 121 10.14 -6.80 -16.30
C PRO A 121 11.14 -7.42 -15.29
N PRO A 122 12.24 -8.03 -15.74
CA PRO A 122 13.18 -8.71 -14.84
C PRO A 122 13.97 -7.75 -13.93
N ARG A 123 14.05 -6.48 -14.32
CA ARG A 123 14.75 -5.45 -13.54
C ARG A 123 13.75 -4.36 -13.16
N PRO A 124 13.61 -4.08 -11.86
CA PRO A 124 12.75 -2.99 -11.44
C PRO A 124 13.33 -1.64 -11.87
N GLY A 125 12.45 -0.70 -12.16
CA GLY A 125 12.84 0.70 -12.31
C GLY A 125 13.49 1.24 -11.03
N GLY A 126 14.29 2.31 -11.15
CA GLY A 126 14.86 2.98 -9.98
C GLY A 126 13.95 4.10 -9.47
N VAL A 127 14.21 4.56 -8.25
CA VAL A 127 13.51 5.69 -7.60
C VAL A 127 13.36 6.90 -8.52
N TRP A 128 14.36 7.16 -9.35
CA TRP A 128 14.38 8.27 -10.32
C TRP A 128 13.46 8.07 -11.53
N ALA A 129 13.06 6.83 -11.84
CA ALA A 129 12.15 6.55 -12.95
C ALA A 129 10.77 7.18 -12.68
N THR A 130 10.22 6.96 -11.49
CA THR A 130 8.94 7.52 -11.05
C THR A 130 8.92 9.05 -11.10
N GLY A 131 10.00 9.71 -10.65
CA GLY A 131 10.10 11.17 -10.65
C GLY A 131 10.20 11.78 -12.07
N ARG A 132 10.72 11.04 -13.06
CA ARG A 132 10.77 11.47 -14.47
C ARG A 132 9.44 11.34 -15.18
N THR A 133 8.71 10.25 -14.92
CA THR A 133 7.41 10.01 -15.55
C THR A 133 6.37 11.04 -15.10
N ARG A 134 6.38 11.46 -13.84
CA ARG A 134 5.44 12.47 -13.31
C ARG A 134 5.35 13.75 -14.16
N ARG A 135 6.45 14.19 -14.79
CA ARG A 135 6.47 15.42 -15.62
C ARG A 135 5.68 15.31 -16.92
N ARG A 136 5.25 14.09 -17.29
CA ARG A 136 4.48 13.82 -18.51
C ARG A 136 2.98 13.89 -18.30
N PHE A 137 2.52 14.05 -17.04
CA PHE A 137 1.11 14.04 -16.70
C PHE A 137 0.58 15.44 -16.42
N VAL A 138 -0.68 15.64 -16.79
CA VAL A 138 -1.49 16.73 -16.25
C VAL A 138 -2.15 16.20 -14.99
N GLU A 139 -1.82 16.83 -13.87
CA GLU A 139 -2.50 16.59 -12.59
C GLU A 139 -3.53 17.69 -12.40
N LYS A 140 -4.80 17.34 -12.35
CA LYS A 140 -5.90 18.27 -12.08
C LYS A 140 -6.65 17.85 -10.82
N THR A 141 -6.70 18.74 -9.84
CA THR A 141 -7.52 18.53 -8.65
C THR A 141 -8.95 18.99 -8.90
N VAL A 142 -9.91 18.11 -8.64
CA VAL A 142 -11.35 18.35 -8.78
C VAL A 142 -12.09 18.05 -7.48
N ARG A 143 -13.30 18.59 -7.34
CA ARG A 143 -14.22 18.23 -6.25
C ARG A 143 -15.24 17.21 -6.77
N TYR A 144 -15.41 16.10 -6.02
CA TYR A 144 -16.39 15.07 -6.34
C TYR A 144 -17.57 15.01 -5.35
N GLY A 145 -17.57 15.86 -4.31
CA GLY A 145 -18.63 15.89 -3.32
C GLY A 145 -18.63 17.15 -2.45
N PRO A 146 -19.56 17.24 -1.49
CA PRO A 146 -19.82 18.47 -0.73
C PRO A 146 -18.77 18.76 0.35
N TYR A 147 -18.01 17.76 0.81
CA TYR A 147 -17.06 17.93 1.90
C TYR A 147 -15.70 18.43 1.39
N ARG A 148 -14.96 19.14 2.26
CA ARG A 148 -13.62 19.65 1.93
C ARG A 148 -12.63 18.52 1.54
N SER A 149 -12.82 17.34 2.11
CA SER A 149 -12.04 16.15 1.83
C SER A 149 -12.43 15.45 0.52
N ASN A 150 -13.61 15.75 -0.05
CA ASN A 150 -14.08 15.15 -1.30
C ASN A 150 -13.38 15.80 -2.51
N VAL A 151 -12.11 15.54 -2.63
CA VAL A 151 -11.25 16.01 -3.74
C VAL A 151 -10.55 14.82 -4.38
N ALA A 152 -10.31 14.90 -5.67
CA ALA A 152 -9.59 13.91 -6.44
C ALA A 152 -8.52 14.55 -7.30
N ASP A 153 -7.36 13.92 -7.39
CA ASP A 153 -6.30 14.28 -8.31
C ASP A 153 -6.37 13.35 -9.52
N ILE A 154 -6.58 13.92 -10.70
CA ILE A 154 -6.71 13.18 -11.96
C ILE A 154 -5.38 13.26 -12.68
N TRP A 155 -4.80 12.10 -12.98
CA TRP A 155 -3.54 11.95 -13.69
C TRP A 155 -3.81 11.46 -15.10
N VAL A 156 -3.50 12.30 -16.08
CA VAL A 156 -3.74 12.04 -17.49
C VAL A 156 -2.50 12.43 -18.29
N ARG A 157 -2.11 11.63 -19.26
CA ARG A 157 -1.08 12.02 -20.24
C ARG A 157 -1.53 13.25 -21.02
N THR A 158 -0.59 14.15 -21.27
CA THR A 158 -0.85 15.41 -22.01
C THR A 158 -1.30 15.18 -23.45
N ASP A 159 -0.94 14.04 -24.03
CA ASP A 159 -1.23 13.64 -25.42
C ASP A 159 -2.38 12.62 -25.52
N LEU A 160 -3.10 12.31 -24.42
CA LEU A 160 -4.25 11.42 -24.46
C LEU A 160 -5.43 12.09 -25.18
N PRO A 161 -5.95 11.49 -26.28
CA PRO A 161 -7.13 12.01 -26.96
C PRO A 161 -8.35 12.02 -26.03
N LYS A 162 -9.23 13.02 -26.20
CA LYS A 162 -10.47 13.11 -25.38
C LYS A 162 -11.49 12.01 -25.67
N ASP A 163 -11.40 11.36 -26.79
CA ASP A 163 -12.22 10.23 -27.23
C ASP A 163 -11.53 8.87 -27.10
N ALA A 164 -10.41 8.82 -26.39
CA ALA A 164 -9.55 7.65 -26.26
C ALA A 164 -10.24 6.44 -25.60
N LYS A 165 -11.31 6.64 -24.83
CA LYS A 165 -11.92 5.60 -23.98
C LYS A 165 -10.87 4.85 -23.16
N ALA A 166 -10.01 5.62 -22.52
CA ALA A 166 -8.93 5.10 -21.69
C ALA A 166 -9.48 4.43 -20.43
N PRO A 167 -8.95 3.29 -20.01
CA PRO A 167 -9.35 2.67 -18.76
C PRO A 167 -8.98 3.53 -17.56
N VAL A 168 -9.73 3.38 -16.49
CA VAL A 168 -9.65 4.27 -15.31
C VAL A 168 -9.31 3.47 -14.07
N LEU A 169 -8.29 3.89 -13.31
CA LEU A 169 -7.99 3.37 -11.98
C LEU A 169 -8.36 4.39 -10.92
N LEU A 170 -9.32 4.06 -10.05
CA LEU A 170 -9.59 4.80 -8.83
C LEU A 170 -8.65 4.32 -7.71
N GLN A 171 -7.79 5.19 -7.20
CA GLN A 171 -6.90 4.90 -6.08
C GLN A 171 -7.47 5.47 -4.79
N VAL A 172 -7.68 4.59 -3.80
CA VAL A 172 -8.13 4.92 -2.45
C VAL A 172 -6.94 4.88 -1.49
N PRO A 173 -6.52 6.01 -0.91
CA PRO A 173 -5.34 6.04 -0.06
C PRO A 173 -5.57 5.34 1.29
N GLY A 174 -4.51 4.71 1.81
CA GLY A 174 -4.45 4.20 3.16
C GLY A 174 -4.24 5.31 4.20
N GLY A 175 -4.11 4.90 5.48
CA GLY A 175 -3.88 5.80 6.60
C GLY A 175 -4.79 5.52 7.78
N ALA A 176 -5.10 4.25 8.03
CA ALA A 176 -5.94 3.79 9.16
C ALA A 176 -7.27 4.54 9.30
N TRP A 177 -7.86 4.99 8.19
CA TRP A 177 -9.07 5.82 8.13
C TRP A 177 -8.95 7.16 8.89
N MET A 178 -7.77 7.50 9.42
CA MET A 178 -7.52 8.68 10.27
C MET A 178 -6.53 9.67 9.67
N ILE A 179 -5.65 9.24 8.78
CA ILE A 179 -4.64 10.10 8.17
C ILE A 179 -5.15 10.56 6.80
N GLY A 180 -5.38 11.87 6.67
CA GLY A 180 -5.77 12.50 5.40
C GLY A 180 -4.57 12.95 4.57
N MET A 181 -4.84 13.45 3.36
CA MET A 181 -3.87 14.02 2.42
C MET A 181 -2.85 13.02 1.82
N ASN A 182 -3.17 11.72 1.82
CA ASN A 182 -2.30 10.68 1.28
C ASN A 182 -2.56 10.37 -0.21
N ARG A 183 -3.24 11.28 -0.95
CA ARG A 183 -3.56 11.08 -2.38
C ARG A 183 -2.37 10.62 -3.24
N PRO A 184 -1.13 11.11 -3.03
CA PRO A 184 0.01 10.64 -3.80
C PRO A 184 0.61 9.30 -3.35
N GLN A 185 -0.09 8.48 -2.57
CA GLN A 185 0.49 7.27 -1.95
C GLN A 185 0.93 6.20 -2.96
N ALA A 186 0.21 6.01 -4.06
CA ALA A 186 0.50 4.98 -5.07
C ALA A 186 1.26 5.54 -6.29
N TYR A 187 2.25 6.41 -6.07
CA TYR A 187 3.00 7.04 -7.16
C TYR A 187 3.65 6.07 -8.16
N PRO A 188 4.33 4.99 -7.75
CA PRO A 188 4.92 4.07 -8.73
C PRO A 188 3.87 3.50 -9.67
N LEU A 189 2.74 3.02 -9.13
CA LEU A 189 1.64 2.45 -9.89
C LEU A 189 0.97 3.49 -10.81
N MET A 190 0.53 4.61 -10.23
CA MET A 190 -0.18 5.64 -11.01
C MET A 190 0.71 6.25 -12.11
N SER A 191 2.01 6.44 -11.84
CA SER A 191 2.95 6.95 -12.84
C SER A 191 3.11 5.97 -14.01
N GLN A 192 3.20 4.67 -13.74
CA GLN A 192 3.36 3.65 -14.77
C GLN A 192 2.07 3.53 -15.61
N LEU A 193 0.93 3.40 -14.97
CA LEU A 193 -0.36 3.29 -15.67
C LEU A 193 -0.65 4.53 -16.52
N ALA A 194 -0.44 5.73 -15.97
CA ALA A 194 -0.66 6.95 -16.73
C ALA A 194 0.32 7.10 -17.90
N ASP A 195 1.58 6.64 -17.78
CA ASP A 195 2.55 6.60 -18.91
C ASP A 195 2.09 5.64 -20.02
N HIS A 196 1.33 4.59 -19.66
CA HIS A 196 0.77 3.61 -20.59
C HIS A 196 -0.68 3.91 -21.03
N GLY A 197 -1.16 5.12 -20.78
CA GLY A 197 -2.43 5.61 -21.32
C GLY A 197 -3.65 5.37 -20.46
N TRP A 198 -3.49 4.92 -19.22
CA TRP A 198 -4.56 4.88 -18.21
C TRP A 198 -4.84 6.27 -17.63
N ILE A 199 -6.07 6.48 -17.17
CA ILE A 199 -6.40 7.62 -16.32
C ILE A 199 -6.40 7.15 -14.87
N CYS A 200 -5.59 7.79 -14.02
CA CYS A 200 -5.57 7.48 -12.59
C CYS A 200 -6.26 8.59 -11.80
N VAL A 201 -7.19 8.23 -10.92
CA VAL A 201 -7.95 9.14 -10.07
C VAL A 201 -7.66 8.80 -8.62
N SER A 202 -6.87 9.65 -7.93
CA SER A 202 -6.55 9.45 -6.53
C SER A 202 -7.40 10.36 -5.65
N ILE A 203 -8.17 9.77 -4.74
CA ILE A 203 -9.17 10.47 -3.95
C ILE A 203 -8.71 10.82 -2.53
N GLY A 204 -9.26 11.90 -1.99
CA GLY A 204 -9.35 12.10 -0.54
C GLY A 204 -10.75 11.75 -0.07
N TYR A 205 -10.91 11.32 1.16
CA TYR A 205 -12.20 11.02 1.79
C TYR A 205 -12.24 11.54 3.22
N ARG A 206 -13.45 11.62 3.81
CA ARG A 206 -13.60 12.02 5.22
C ARG A 206 -12.90 11.01 6.13
N ILE A 207 -12.23 11.51 7.16
CA ILE A 207 -11.41 10.73 8.07
C ILE A 207 -11.90 10.82 9.52
N SER A 208 -11.64 9.76 10.27
CA SER A 208 -11.82 9.70 11.72
C SER A 208 -10.70 10.45 12.46
N PRO A 209 -10.89 10.85 13.70
CA PRO A 209 -12.13 10.72 14.50
C PRO A 209 -13.18 11.80 14.19
N LYS A 210 -12.90 12.74 13.28
CA LYS A 210 -13.85 13.82 12.95
C LYS A 210 -15.15 13.26 12.34
N HIS A 211 -15.03 12.28 11.47
CA HIS A 211 -16.14 11.61 10.82
C HIS A 211 -16.10 10.12 11.14
N ALA A 212 -17.19 9.60 11.70
CA ALA A 212 -17.31 8.19 12.02
C ALA A 212 -17.70 7.36 10.78
N TRP A 213 -17.51 6.04 10.86
CA TRP A 213 -18.10 5.09 9.93
C TRP A 213 -19.64 5.28 9.84
N PRO A 214 -20.26 5.21 8.64
CA PRO A 214 -19.71 4.78 7.34
C PRO A 214 -19.23 5.91 6.41
N ALA A 215 -18.92 7.12 6.94
CA ALA A 215 -18.57 8.28 6.11
C ALA A 215 -17.46 7.99 5.08
N HIS A 216 -16.53 7.11 5.41
CA HIS A 216 -15.38 6.74 4.56
C HIS A 216 -15.83 6.02 3.29
N ILE A 217 -16.63 4.95 3.42
CA ILE A 217 -17.12 4.18 2.28
C ILE A 217 -18.11 4.99 1.44
N VAL A 218 -18.96 5.80 2.07
CA VAL A 218 -19.88 6.70 1.36
C VAL A 218 -19.11 7.66 0.45
N ASP A 219 -17.97 8.20 0.91
CA ASP A 219 -17.16 9.09 0.09
C ASP A 219 -16.46 8.33 -1.07
N VAL A 220 -16.02 7.10 -0.85
CA VAL A 220 -15.46 6.25 -1.94
C VAL A 220 -16.53 5.96 -3.00
N LYS A 221 -17.73 5.57 -2.58
CA LYS A 221 -18.87 5.34 -3.48
C LYS A 221 -19.24 6.61 -4.26
N ARG A 222 -19.26 7.76 -3.59
CA ARG A 222 -19.50 9.06 -4.24
C ARG A 222 -18.42 9.41 -5.26
N ALA A 223 -17.16 9.06 -4.99
CA ALA A 223 -16.07 9.24 -5.94
C ALA A 223 -16.24 8.33 -7.17
N LEU A 224 -16.66 7.06 -6.99
CA LEU A 224 -16.99 6.16 -8.11
C LEU A 224 -18.12 6.75 -8.96
N ALA A 225 -19.23 7.16 -8.34
CA ALA A 225 -20.35 7.80 -9.03
C ALA A 225 -19.90 9.03 -9.83
N TRP A 226 -19.04 9.87 -9.22
CA TRP A 226 -18.49 11.03 -9.92
C TRP A 226 -17.60 10.63 -11.10
N VAL A 227 -16.74 9.63 -10.95
CA VAL A 227 -15.89 9.11 -12.04
C VAL A 227 -16.76 8.62 -13.19
N LYS A 228 -17.75 7.77 -12.92
CA LYS A 228 -18.70 7.26 -13.91
C LYS A 228 -19.38 8.39 -14.70
N ALA A 229 -19.80 9.44 -14.02
CA ALA A 229 -20.51 10.57 -14.64
C ALA A 229 -19.60 11.56 -15.38
N ASN A 230 -18.30 11.67 -15.05
CA ASN A 230 -17.49 12.79 -15.49
C ASN A 230 -16.20 12.42 -16.24
N ILE A 231 -15.72 11.17 -16.12
CA ILE A 231 -14.37 10.83 -16.59
C ILE A 231 -14.24 10.86 -18.12
N GLY A 232 -15.36 10.73 -18.84
CA GLY A 232 -15.41 10.90 -20.30
C GLY A 232 -14.90 12.26 -20.79
N ALA A 233 -15.09 13.33 -19.99
CA ALA A 233 -14.55 14.66 -20.29
C ALA A 233 -13.00 14.72 -20.29
N TYR A 234 -12.36 13.71 -19.70
CA TYR A 234 -10.91 13.55 -19.64
C TYR A 234 -10.39 12.48 -20.61
N GLY A 235 -11.25 11.87 -21.42
CA GLY A 235 -10.92 10.79 -22.34
C GLY A 235 -11.02 9.40 -21.72
N GLY A 236 -11.62 9.26 -20.54
CA GLY A 236 -11.79 7.98 -19.85
C GLY A 236 -13.06 7.24 -20.25
N ASP A 237 -13.01 5.93 -20.10
CA ASP A 237 -14.14 5.03 -20.26
C ASP A 237 -14.86 4.84 -18.93
N PRO A 238 -16.11 5.33 -18.75
CA PRO A 238 -16.87 5.14 -17.51
C PRO A 238 -17.21 3.67 -17.23
N ASP A 239 -17.20 2.81 -18.24
CA ASP A 239 -17.48 1.40 -18.08
C ASP A 239 -16.24 0.58 -17.71
N ALA A 240 -15.03 1.07 -17.97
CA ALA A 240 -13.77 0.44 -17.65
C ALA A 240 -13.12 1.07 -16.40
N VAL A 241 -13.85 1.10 -15.27
CA VAL A 241 -13.38 1.63 -13.98
C VAL A 241 -12.94 0.49 -13.08
N TYR A 242 -11.70 0.56 -12.61
CA TYR A 242 -11.07 -0.35 -11.65
C TYR A 242 -10.76 0.38 -10.36
N ILE A 243 -10.62 -0.38 -9.25
CA ILE A 243 -10.35 0.22 -7.95
C ILE A 243 -9.14 -0.44 -7.27
N THR A 244 -8.31 0.37 -6.62
CA THR A 244 -7.17 -0.09 -5.82
C THR A 244 -7.02 0.73 -4.55
N GLY A 245 -6.30 0.18 -3.59
CA GLY A 245 -5.91 0.90 -2.39
C GLY A 245 -5.05 0.05 -1.47
N GLY A 246 -4.20 0.72 -0.67
CA GLY A 246 -3.38 0.07 0.33
C GLY A 246 -3.96 0.23 1.75
N SER A 247 -3.80 -0.76 2.63
CA SER A 247 -4.20 -0.65 4.04
C SER A 247 -5.70 -0.34 4.23
N ALA A 248 -6.04 0.77 4.89
CA ALA A 248 -7.42 1.27 4.96
C ALA A 248 -8.02 1.49 3.56
N GLY A 249 -7.22 1.86 2.57
CA GLY A 249 -7.66 1.93 1.17
C GLY A 249 -7.93 0.56 0.58
N GLY A 250 -7.17 -0.47 0.94
CA GLY A 250 -7.41 -1.86 0.55
C GLY A 250 -8.73 -2.40 1.12
N HIS A 251 -9.04 -2.05 2.37
CA HIS A 251 -10.35 -2.30 2.98
C HIS A 251 -11.48 -1.63 2.19
N LEU A 252 -11.38 -0.31 1.99
CA LEU A 252 -12.42 0.49 1.34
C LEU A 252 -12.62 0.11 -0.14
N SER A 253 -11.54 -0.22 -0.86
CA SER A 253 -11.62 -0.66 -2.25
C SER A 253 -12.27 -2.04 -2.37
N SER A 254 -11.96 -2.96 -1.46
CA SER A 254 -12.60 -4.29 -1.42
C SER A 254 -14.09 -4.17 -1.09
N LEU A 255 -14.44 -3.40 -0.07
CA LEU A 255 -15.83 -3.21 0.31
C LEU A 255 -16.62 -2.54 -0.82
N ALA A 256 -16.05 -1.52 -1.46
CA ALA A 256 -16.70 -0.85 -2.59
C ALA A 256 -16.95 -1.81 -3.77
N ALA A 257 -15.98 -2.67 -4.07
CA ALA A 257 -16.10 -3.64 -5.17
C ALA A 257 -17.12 -4.75 -4.88
N LEU A 258 -17.26 -5.15 -3.62
CA LEU A 258 -18.18 -6.21 -3.18
C LEU A 258 -19.59 -5.74 -2.86
N THR A 259 -19.82 -4.43 -2.84
CA THR A 259 -21.14 -3.82 -2.58
C THR A 259 -21.54 -2.88 -3.72
N PRO A 260 -21.52 -3.32 -5.02
CA PRO A 260 -21.91 -2.44 -6.13
C PRO A 260 -23.35 -1.96 -5.93
N ASN A 261 -23.57 -0.65 -6.18
CA ASN A 261 -24.90 -0.04 -6.17
C ASN A 261 -25.71 -0.23 -4.87
N ASP A 262 -25.03 -0.48 -3.75
CA ASP A 262 -25.70 -0.65 -2.46
C ASP A 262 -26.16 0.70 -1.91
N PRO A 263 -27.49 0.94 -1.79
CA PRO A 263 -28.04 2.20 -1.34
C PRO A 263 -27.65 2.55 0.10
N ALA A 264 -27.32 1.55 0.94
CA ALA A 264 -26.86 1.78 2.31
C ALA A 264 -25.57 2.62 2.37
N TYR A 265 -24.75 2.52 1.32
CA TYR A 265 -23.50 3.29 1.19
C TYR A 265 -23.60 4.44 0.19
N GLN A 266 -24.79 4.73 -0.34
CA GLN A 266 -25.02 5.76 -1.37
C GLN A 266 -26.06 6.83 -0.96
N PRO A 267 -26.08 7.34 0.30
CA PRO A 267 -27.11 8.28 0.73
C PRO A 267 -27.09 9.57 -0.09
N GLY A 268 -28.23 9.87 -0.74
CA GLY A 268 -28.43 11.02 -1.60
C GLY A 268 -27.88 10.86 -3.01
N PHE A 269 -27.51 9.61 -3.41
CA PHE A 269 -27.12 9.22 -4.78
C PHE A 269 -27.33 7.72 -4.99
N GLU A 270 -28.43 7.20 -4.48
CA GLU A 270 -28.77 5.78 -4.40
C GLU A 270 -28.86 5.13 -5.79
N ASP A 271 -29.29 5.89 -6.80
CA ASP A 271 -29.45 5.42 -8.19
C ASP A 271 -28.14 5.46 -9.02
N ALA A 272 -27.04 5.97 -8.44
CA ALA A 272 -25.79 6.10 -9.17
C ALA A 272 -25.06 4.75 -9.30
N ASP A 273 -24.54 4.46 -10.50
CA ASP A 273 -23.66 3.31 -10.70
C ASP A 273 -22.33 3.49 -9.98
N THR A 274 -22.02 2.57 -9.07
CA THR A 274 -20.76 2.48 -8.33
C THR A 274 -20.05 1.15 -8.52
N SER A 275 -20.45 0.38 -9.56
CA SER A 275 -19.79 -0.87 -9.93
C SER A 275 -18.37 -0.65 -10.44
N VAL A 276 -17.53 -1.65 -10.30
CA VAL A 276 -16.15 -1.64 -10.81
C VAL A 276 -15.85 -2.92 -11.60
N ALA A 277 -15.01 -2.79 -12.63
CA ALA A 277 -14.64 -3.90 -13.51
C ALA A 277 -13.55 -4.82 -12.92
N GLY A 278 -12.95 -4.44 -11.79
CA GLY A 278 -11.97 -5.25 -11.07
C GLY A 278 -11.39 -4.49 -9.87
N ALA A 279 -10.83 -5.22 -8.93
CA ALA A 279 -10.30 -4.67 -7.68
C ALA A 279 -8.90 -5.19 -7.35
N VAL A 280 -8.03 -4.30 -6.88
CA VAL A 280 -6.66 -4.62 -6.48
C VAL A 280 -6.39 -4.08 -5.07
N PRO A 281 -6.88 -4.76 -4.02
CA PRO A 281 -6.55 -4.39 -2.65
C PRO A 281 -5.14 -4.86 -2.28
N ILE A 282 -4.35 -3.97 -1.67
CA ILE A 282 -2.98 -4.22 -1.25
C ILE A 282 -2.92 -4.13 0.28
N TYR A 283 -2.48 -5.20 0.95
CA TYR A 283 -2.39 -5.33 2.41
C TYR A 283 -3.60 -4.72 3.13
N GLY A 284 -4.82 -4.99 2.63
CA GLY A 284 -6.06 -4.52 3.21
C GLY A 284 -6.45 -5.24 4.48
N ARG A 285 -7.31 -4.59 5.28
CA ARG A 285 -8.01 -5.27 6.36
C ARG A 285 -9.38 -5.70 5.86
N TYR A 286 -9.69 -6.98 6.01
CA TYR A 286 -10.89 -7.56 5.39
C TYR A 286 -11.96 -7.95 6.41
N ASP A 287 -11.59 -8.03 7.70
CA ASP A 287 -12.49 -8.40 8.78
C ASP A 287 -12.37 -7.40 9.95
N TRP A 288 -13.48 -6.77 10.32
CA TRP A 288 -13.60 -5.89 11.49
C TRP A 288 -14.18 -6.60 12.70
N ILE A 289 -14.54 -7.89 12.57
CA ILE A 289 -14.98 -8.70 13.69
C ILE A 289 -13.75 -9.14 14.47
N THR A 290 -13.72 -8.80 15.75
CA THR A 290 -12.52 -8.84 16.56
C THR A 290 -12.26 -10.21 17.20
N GLU A 291 -13.03 -11.23 16.83
CA GLU A 291 -12.90 -12.60 17.36
C GLU A 291 -11.78 -13.35 16.62
N GLY A 292 -10.99 -14.13 17.34
CA GLY A 292 -9.98 -15.03 16.77
C GLY A 292 -8.54 -14.65 17.12
N PHE A 293 -7.98 -13.60 16.54
CA PHE A 293 -6.57 -13.23 16.76
C PHE A 293 -6.41 -12.15 17.82
N PRO A 294 -5.37 -12.21 18.69
CA PRO A 294 -5.11 -11.16 19.69
C PRO A 294 -4.97 -9.77 19.10
N GLU A 295 -4.41 -9.66 17.89
CA GLU A 295 -4.23 -8.40 17.14
C GLU A 295 -5.57 -7.78 16.74
N ARG A 296 -6.56 -8.60 16.41
CA ARG A 296 -7.92 -8.14 16.10
C ARG A 296 -8.55 -7.47 17.32
N ARG A 297 -8.34 -7.99 18.54
CA ARG A 297 -8.86 -7.39 19.77
C ARG A 297 -8.29 -6.03 20.09
N GLN A 298 -6.97 -5.82 19.88
CA GLN A 298 -6.36 -4.50 20.06
C GLN A 298 -6.85 -3.51 19.02
N PHE A 299 -6.94 -3.94 17.78
CA PHE A 299 -7.47 -3.11 16.71
C PHE A 299 -8.96 -2.82 16.91
N GLY A 300 -9.74 -3.75 17.46
CA GLY A 300 -11.14 -3.55 17.86
C GLY A 300 -11.33 -2.30 18.72
N SER A 301 -10.44 -2.07 19.67
CA SER A 301 -10.51 -0.88 20.53
C SER A 301 -10.28 0.44 19.75
N VAL A 302 -9.49 0.41 18.69
CA VAL A 302 -9.31 1.58 17.78
C VAL A 302 -10.58 1.78 16.96
N LEU A 303 -11.17 0.71 16.44
CA LEU A 303 -12.44 0.79 15.71
C LEU A 303 -13.54 1.39 16.58
N GLU A 304 -13.75 0.84 17.78
CA GLU A 304 -14.80 1.31 18.70
C GLU A 304 -14.63 2.77 19.14
N ARG A 305 -13.39 3.18 19.45
CA ARG A 305 -13.16 4.51 20.03
C ARG A 305 -13.01 5.61 19.01
N LEU A 306 -12.43 5.30 17.85
CA LEU A 306 -11.98 6.31 16.89
C LEU A 306 -12.70 6.25 15.55
N ILE A 307 -13.00 5.05 15.04
CA ILE A 307 -13.50 4.87 13.67
C ILE A 307 -15.02 4.75 13.66
N VAL A 308 -15.57 3.75 14.35
CA VAL A 308 -17.02 3.49 14.41
C VAL A 308 -17.68 4.35 15.48
N LYS A 309 -17.03 4.51 16.63
CA LYS A 309 -17.49 5.26 17.82
C LYS A 309 -18.73 4.66 18.49
N LEU A 310 -18.94 3.39 18.28
CA LEU A 310 -19.96 2.57 18.92
C LEU A 310 -19.34 1.26 19.37
N PRO A 311 -19.73 0.70 20.54
CA PRO A 311 -19.18 -0.57 21.03
C PRO A 311 -19.60 -1.74 20.13
N PHE A 312 -18.69 -2.67 19.90
CA PHE A 312 -18.91 -3.85 19.09
C PHE A 312 -20.05 -4.72 19.63
N THR A 313 -20.12 -4.89 20.96
CA THR A 313 -21.10 -5.76 21.63
C THR A 313 -22.55 -5.39 21.26
N ASP A 314 -22.86 -4.12 21.16
CA ASP A 314 -24.22 -3.62 20.95
C ASP A 314 -24.50 -3.30 19.46
N ASN A 315 -23.46 -3.29 18.62
CA ASN A 315 -23.54 -2.87 17.22
C ASN A 315 -22.86 -3.85 16.26
N ARG A 316 -22.92 -5.15 16.57
CA ARG A 316 -22.21 -6.20 15.81
C ARG A 316 -22.50 -6.17 14.31
N GLN A 317 -23.76 -5.90 13.92
CA GLN A 317 -24.14 -5.83 12.51
C GLN A 317 -23.38 -4.73 11.76
N LEU A 318 -23.19 -3.57 12.37
CA LEU A 318 -22.44 -2.46 11.74
C LEU A 318 -20.97 -2.85 11.43
N TYR A 319 -20.36 -3.69 12.26
CA TYR A 319 -19.01 -4.21 12.02
C TYR A 319 -18.99 -5.31 10.97
N LEU A 320 -20.04 -6.16 10.91
CA LEU A 320 -20.24 -7.11 9.83
C LEU A 320 -20.38 -6.36 8.49
N ASP A 321 -21.26 -5.38 8.43
CA ASP A 321 -21.48 -4.57 7.22
C ASP A 321 -20.21 -3.82 6.78
N ALA A 322 -19.35 -3.45 7.74
CA ALA A 322 -18.06 -2.84 7.46
C ALA A 322 -16.97 -3.82 6.99
N SER A 323 -17.17 -5.12 7.08
CA SER A 323 -16.16 -6.14 6.81
C SER A 323 -16.28 -6.67 5.37
N PRO A 324 -15.32 -6.41 4.46
CA PRO A 324 -15.36 -6.94 3.10
C PRO A 324 -15.61 -8.45 3.02
N ILE A 325 -15.07 -9.21 3.97
CA ILE A 325 -15.18 -10.67 4.00
C ILE A 325 -16.62 -11.19 4.20
N THR A 326 -17.55 -10.37 4.65
CA THR A 326 -18.97 -10.72 4.81
C THR A 326 -19.80 -10.46 3.56
N HIS A 327 -19.24 -9.73 2.59
CA HIS A 327 -19.88 -9.38 1.32
C HIS A 327 -19.36 -10.20 0.13
N VAL A 328 -18.53 -11.23 0.38
CA VAL A 328 -18.05 -12.10 -0.70
C VAL A 328 -19.21 -12.86 -1.34
N GLY A 329 -19.27 -12.89 -2.65
CA GLY A 329 -20.35 -13.51 -3.40
C GLY A 329 -19.96 -13.87 -4.82
N PRO A 330 -20.85 -14.58 -5.56
CA PRO A 330 -20.58 -15.06 -6.91
C PRO A 330 -20.38 -13.92 -7.92
N GLU A 331 -21.02 -12.77 -7.70
CA GLU A 331 -20.98 -11.60 -8.59
C GLU A 331 -19.78 -10.68 -8.32
N ALA A 332 -18.84 -11.09 -7.46
CA ALA A 332 -17.63 -10.32 -7.22
C ALA A 332 -16.85 -10.12 -8.53
N PRO A 333 -16.36 -8.90 -8.83
CA PRO A 333 -15.51 -8.70 -9.99
C PRO A 333 -14.17 -9.45 -9.84
N PRO A 334 -13.34 -9.54 -10.89
CA PRO A 334 -11.98 -10.06 -10.73
C PRO A 334 -11.19 -9.33 -9.64
N PHE A 335 -10.48 -10.08 -8.80
CA PHE A 335 -9.66 -9.56 -7.71
C PHE A 335 -8.19 -9.95 -7.88
N PHE A 336 -7.29 -9.01 -7.64
CA PHE A 336 -5.89 -9.27 -7.42
C PHE A 336 -5.47 -8.75 -6.05
N VAL A 337 -5.31 -9.65 -5.09
CA VAL A 337 -4.96 -9.33 -3.69
C VAL A 337 -3.45 -9.47 -3.50
N LEU A 338 -2.81 -8.46 -2.91
CA LEU A 338 -1.38 -8.48 -2.59
C LEU A 338 -1.17 -8.25 -1.08
N HIS A 339 -0.27 -9.05 -0.46
CA HIS A 339 0.06 -8.87 0.96
C HIS A 339 1.51 -9.27 1.26
N GLY A 340 2.16 -8.58 2.18
CA GLY A 340 3.53 -8.86 2.61
C GLY A 340 3.60 -9.73 3.86
N THR A 341 4.50 -10.75 3.88
CA THR A 341 4.58 -11.66 5.04
C THR A 341 5.21 -11.04 6.29
N HIS A 342 5.88 -9.91 6.18
CA HIS A 342 6.45 -9.16 7.30
C HIS A 342 5.57 -7.98 7.74
N ASP A 343 4.32 -7.92 7.26
CA ASP A 343 3.38 -6.89 7.68
C ASP A 343 3.15 -6.96 9.20
N THR A 344 3.46 -5.86 9.89
CA THR A 344 3.31 -5.74 11.34
C THR A 344 2.09 -4.92 11.76
N LEU A 345 1.33 -4.39 10.80
CA LEU A 345 0.10 -3.64 11.07
C LEU A 345 -1.15 -4.48 10.79
N ILE A 346 -1.13 -5.27 9.72
CA ILE A 346 -2.22 -6.16 9.33
C ILE A 346 -1.63 -7.54 9.06
N PRO A 347 -1.98 -8.56 9.86
CA PRO A 347 -1.48 -9.91 9.67
C PRO A 347 -1.82 -10.45 8.28
N VAL A 348 -0.87 -11.14 7.64
CA VAL A 348 -1.05 -11.72 6.29
C VAL A 348 -2.16 -12.77 6.26
N GLU A 349 -2.47 -13.36 7.40
CA GLU A 349 -3.56 -14.31 7.62
C GLU A 349 -4.92 -13.72 7.22
N GLU A 350 -5.14 -12.41 7.41
CA GLU A 350 -6.40 -11.76 6.99
C GLU A 350 -6.59 -11.79 5.46
N ALA A 351 -5.51 -11.61 4.71
CA ALA A 351 -5.58 -11.72 3.26
C ALA A 351 -5.81 -13.17 2.81
N ARG A 352 -5.20 -14.14 3.48
CA ARG A 352 -5.40 -15.57 3.20
C ARG A 352 -6.84 -15.98 3.43
N GLU A 353 -7.43 -15.64 4.59
CA GLU A 353 -8.83 -15.91 4.90
C GLU A 353 -9.80 -15.26 3.93
N PHE A 354 -9.55 -14.01 3.58
CA PHE A 354 -10.37 -13.28 2.61
C PHE A 354 -10.33 -13.93 1.23
N VAL A 355 -9.13 -14.25 0.74
CA VAL A 355 -8.93 -14.89 -0.57
C VAL A 355 -9.55 -16.28 -0.60
N GLU A 356 -9.38 -17.08 0.45
CA GLU A 356 -10.00 -18.41 0.55
C GLU A 356 -11.52 -18.33 0.44
N LYS A 357 -12.15 -17.47 1.24
CA LYS A 357 -13.62 -17.28 1.19
C LYS A 357 -14.08 -16.74 -0.15
N LEU A 358 -13.37 -15.78 -0.73
CA LEU A 358 -13.75 -15.20 -2.01
C LEU A 358 -13.64 -16.23 -3.15
N ARG A 359 -12.55 -17.03 -3.18
CA ARG A 359 -12.36 -18.11 -4.16
C ARG A 359 -13.43 -19.20 -4.07
N ALA A 360 -13.96 -19.44 -2.88
CA ALA A 360 -14.98 -20.47 -2.66
C ALA A 360 -16.32 -20.12 -3.32
N VAL A 361 -16.61 -18.84 -3.58
CA VAL A 361 -17.92 -18.39 -4.07
C VAL A 361 -17.86 -17.57 -5.36
N SER A 362 -16.75 -16.87 -5.65
CA SER A 362 -16.63 -15.98 -6.81
C SER A 362 -16.62 -16.77 -8.12
N GLN A 363 -17.37 -16.29 -9.12
CA GLN A 363 -17.30 -16.79 -10.50
C GLN A 363 -16.15 -16.16 -11.28
N ALA A 364 -15.69 -15.00 -10.87
CA ALA A 364 -14.54 -14.32 -11.48
C ALA A 364 -13.23 -14.77 -10.84
N PRO A 365 -12.10 -14.68 -11.57
CA PRO A 365 -10.78 -15.03 -11.05
C PRO A 365 -10.37 -14.20 -9.83
N VAL A 366 -9.82 -14.89 -8.83
CA VAL A 366 -9.25 -14.32 -7.61
C VAL A 366 -7.78 -14.68 -7.52
N ILE A 367 -6.91 -13.75 -7.85
CA ILE A 367 -5.46 -13.90 -7.85
C ILE A 367 -4.91 -13.41 -6.51
N TYR A 368 -3.94 -14.13 -5.96
CA TYR A 368 -3.29 -13.76 -4.70
C TYR A 368 -1.78 -13.81 -4.81
N ALA A 369 -1.13 -12.68 -4.53
CA ALA A 369 0.32 -12.59 -4.42
C ALA A 369 0.74 -12.33 -2.97
N GLU A 370 1.39 -13.32 -2.37
CA GLU A 370 1.98 -13.21 -1.05
C GLU A 370 3.48 -12.94 -1.18
N ILE A 371 3.92 -11.76 -0.70
CA ILE A 371 5.27 -11.25 -0.94
C ILE A 371 6.16 -11.53 0.28
N PRO A 372 7.09 -12.48 0.20
CA PRO A 372 7.96 -12.81 1.32
C PRO A 372 8.79 -11.62 1.78
N TYR A 373 8.90 -11.46 3.08
CA TYR A 373 9.71 -10.42 3.73
C TYR A 373 9.27 -8.99 3.43
N ALA A 374 8.15 -8.75 2.74
CA ALA A 374 7.64 -7.41 2.52
C ALA A 374 6.89 -6.92 3.77
N GLN A 375 7.21 -5.68 4.18
CA GLN A 375 6.53 -4.99 5.27
C GLN A 375 5.27 -4.29 4.73
N HIS A 376 4.36 -3.86 5.60
CA HIS A 376 3.24 -3.00 5.24
C HIS A 376 3.69 -1.81 4.38
N ALA A 377 2.91 -1.39 3.40
CA ALA A 377 3.19 -0.27 2.50
C ALA A 377 4.45 -0.45 1.59
N PHE A 378 4.81 -1.68 1.24
CA PHE A 378 6.00 -2.02 0.43
C PHE A 378 6.00 -1.44 -0.99
N ASP A 379 4.86 -1.03 -1.50
CA ASP A 379 4.64 -0.49 -2.86
C ASP A 379 4.75 1.03 -2.97
N VAL A 380 4.77 1.75 -1.84
CA VAL A 380 4.68 3.22 -1.81
C VAL A 380 5.95 3.90 -2.32
N PHE A 381 7.12 3.32 -2.05
CA PHE A 381 8.38 3.83 -2.55
C PHE A 381 8.67 3.33 -3.97
N GLY A 382 9.49 4.08 -4.72
CA GLY A 382 10.11 3.60 -5.97
C GLY A 382 11.17 2.53 -5.72
N SER A 383 10.87 1.56 -4.87
CA SER A 383 11.69 0.40 -4.54
C SER A 383 11.51 -0.72 -5.57
N ALA A 384 12.31 -1.78 -5.46
CA ALA A 384 12.14 -2.96 -6.31
C ALA A 384 10.72 -3.54 -6.19
N ARG A 385 10.19 -3.67 -4.97
CA ARG A 385 8.84 -4.18 -4.73
C ARG A 385 7.78 -3.22 -5.26
N GLY A 386 7.96 -1.90 -5.09
CA GLY A 386 7.04 -0.90 -5.63
C GLY A 386 6.91 -0.99 -7.15
N HIS A 387 8.02 -1.18 -7.88
CA HIS A 387 7.99 -1.37 -9.33
C HIS A 387 7.39 -2.72 -9.76
N TYR A 388 7.69 -3.81 -9.03
CA TYR A 388 7.08 -5.11 -9.32
C TYR A 388 5.58 -5.08 -9.05
N THR A 389 5.14 -4.42 -7.97
CA THR A 389 3.72 -4.19 -7.69
C THR A 389 3.06 -3.43 -8.84
N ALA A 390 3.65 -2.32 -9.28
CA ALA A 390 3.08 -1.52 -10.37
C ALA A 390 2.92 -2.35 -11.65
N SER A 391 3.96 -3.11 -12.04
CA SER A 391 3.94 -3.95 -13.25
C SER A 391 2.96 -5.14 -13.13
N ALA A 392 2.86 -5.75 -11.94
CA ALA A 392 1.93 -6.84 -11.69
C ALA A 392 0.46 -6.36 -11.74
N VAL A 393 0.20 -5.22 -11.11
CA VAL A 393 -1.14 -4.61 -11.10
C VAL A 393 -1.54 -4.21 -12.52
N GLU A 394 -0.67 -3.55 -13.27
CA GLU A 394 -0.93 -3.20 -14.67
C GLU A 394 -1.27 -4.44 -15.51
N ARG A 395 -0.46 -5.49 -15.42
CA ARG A 395 -0.68 -6.74 -16.15
C ARG A 395 -2.04 -7.37 -15.82
N PHE A 396 -2.43 -7.38 -14.55
CA PHE A 396 -3.76 -7.82 -14.14
C PHE A 396 -4.87 -6.94 -14.71
N LEU A 397 -4.72 -5.63 -14.66
CA LEU A 397 -5.73 -4.68 -15.13
C LEU A 397 -5.91 -4.75 -16.65
N ASP A 398 -4.82 -4.87 -17.41
CA ASP A 398 -4.88 -5.05 -18.87
C ASP A 398 -5.57 -6.36 -19.23
N TRP A 399 -5.30 -7.45 -18.51
CA TRP A 399 -6.01 -8.71 -18.68
C TRP A 399 -7.50 -8.57 -18.35
N ALA A 400 -7.85 -8.00 -17.20
CA ALA A 400 -9.23 -7.83 -16.78
C ALA A 400 -10.02 -6.95 -17.77
N ARG A 401 -9.35 -5.97 -18.39
CA ARG A 401 -9.93 -5.16 -19.46
C ARG A 401 -10.18 -5.97 -20.73
N ALA A 402 -9.20 -6.78 -21.14
CA ALA A 402 -9.29 -7.55 -22.39
C ALA A 402 -10.30 -8.71 -22.32
N THR A 403 -10.57 -9.23 -21.12
CA THR A 403 -11.50 -10.36 -20.89
C THR A 403 -12.87 -9.94 -20.40
N ARG A 404 -13.13 -8.64 -20.27
CA ARG A 404 -14.44 -8.13 -19.87
C ARG A 404 -15.49 -8.52 -20.95
N PRO A 405 -16.66 -9.03 -20.53
CA PRO A 405 -17.79 -9.21 -21.45
C PRO A 405 -18.20 -7.86 -22.07
N GLU A 406 -18.57 -7.89 -23.36
CA GLU A 406 -19.11 -6.73 -24.07
C GLU A 406 -20.48 -6.30 -23.53
#